data_1465b0201e8ed887ca31af20c2af5674
#
_entry.id   1465b0201e8ed887ca31af20c2af5674
#
_cell.length_a   1.000
_cell.length_b   1.000
_cell.length_c   1.000
_cell.angle_alpha   90.00
_cell.angle_beta   90.00
_cell.angle_gamma   90.00
#
_symmetry.space_group_name_H-M   'P 1'
#
loop_
_entity.id
_entity.type
_entity.pdbx_description
1 polymer ?
#
loop_
_entity_poly.entity_id
_entity_poly.type
_entity_poly.pdbx_seq_one_letter_code
_entity_poly.pdbx_strand_id
1 'polypeptide(L)'
;MSVAARLRVNEVSVNRGSVVALSDVTVAFPAGSVSALVGPNGSGKTTLIEVLAGLRPADRGAVVGRPSVVSLVTHGDRRPWLPLTVREVLRMARFSQGFPPRRLVARDHEAVNRAADRLEVEGLLGIQMDALSAGQCQRVMVAQALAREAPLILLDEPVTGLDLASQERIFQIVAEERNDGRTVILSTHHLDEARHCDRVILLAGRVVAQGTPDEVLCPECLREAYGDRVLGDHHDHDHPHDLILVDDHGHGGH
;
A
#
# COMPACT_ATOMS: atom_id res chain seq x y z
N MET A 1 -12.04 -27.80 5.94
CA MET A 1 -12.02 -26.34 5.71
C MET A 1 -10.73 -25.81 6.33
N SER A 2 -9.71 -25.53 5.51
CA SER A 2 -8.44 -24.96 5.98
C SER A 2 -8.73 -23.57 6.52
N VAL A 3 -8.43 -23.32 7.80
CA VAL A 3 -8.47 -21.98 8.37
C VAL A 3 -7.37 -21.19 7.67
N ALA A 4 -7.76 -20.35 6.72
CA ALA A 4 -6.82 -19.48 6.02
C ALA A 4 -6.00 -18.71 7.06
N ALA A 5 -4.67 -18.85 6.99
CA ALA A 5 -3.75 -18.24 7.92
C ALA A 5 -3.99 -16.72 7.95
N ARG A 6 -4.51 -16.21 9.05
CA ARG A 6 -4.73 -14.78 9.24
C ARG A 6 -3.38 -14.14 9.56
N LEU A 7 -2.98 -13.17 8.75
CA LEU A 7 -1.85 -12.30 9.07
C LEU A 7 -2.23 -11.48 10.30
N ARG A 8 -1.41 -11.51 11.34
CA ARG A 8 -1.66 -10.80 12.60
C ARG A 8 -0.43 -10.03 13.03
N VAL A 9 -0.68 -8.86 13.53
CA VAL A 9 0.28 -8.02 14.26
C VAL A 9 -0.16 -8.02 15.71
N ASN A 10 0.72 -8.46 16.61
CA ASN A 10 0.44 -8.59 18.03
C ASN A 10 1.38 -7.68 18.81
N GLU A 11 0.83 -6.62 19.43
CA GLU A 11 1.51 -5.70 20.35
C GLU A 11 2.82 -5.12 19.75
N VAL A 12 2.80 -4.82 18.44
CA VAL A 12 4.00 -4.34 17.75
C VAL A 12 4.28 -2.88 18.11
N SER A 13 5.51 -2.64 18.57
CA SER A 13 6.05 -1.30 18.78
C SER A 13 7.33 -1.14 17.96
N VAL A 14 7.51 0.06 17.37
CA VAL A 14 8.67 0.41 16.53
C VAL A 14 9.11 1.82 16.81
N ASN A 15 10.42 1.99 17.05
CA ASN A 15 11.06 3.30 17.16
C ASN A 15 11.84 3.64 15.88
N ARG A 16 11.80 4.88 15.46
CA ARG A 16 12.67 5.47 14.43
C ARG A 16 13.58 6.50 15.09
N GLY A 17 14.77 6.06 15.53
CA GLY A 17 15.65 6.88 16.35
C GLY A 17 14.98 7.19 17.71
N SER A 18 14.79 8.47 18.01
CA SER A 18 14.12 8.91 19.23
C SER A 18 12.59 9.00 19.13
N VAL A 19 12.02 8.78 17.93
CA VAL A 19 10.58 8.92 17.70
C VAL A 19 9.90 7.55 17.74
N VAL A 20 8.83 7.42 18.53
CA VAL A 20 7.96 6.24 18.52
C VAL A 20 7.08 6.30 17.29
N ALA A 21 7.34 5.42 16.31
CA ALA A 21 6.58 5.37 15.08
C ALA A 21 5.32 4.51 15.20
N LEU A 22 5.39 3.42 15.99
CA LEU A 22 4.26 2.54 16.32
C LEU A 22 4.32 2.18 17.81
N SER A 23 3.19 2.24 18.47
CA SER A 23 3.04 1.88 19.88
C SER A 23 1.91 0.87 20.06
N ASP A 24 2.26 -0.34 20.50
CA ASP A 24 1.34 -1.42 20.88
C ASP A 24 0.26 -1.72 19.82
N VAL A 25 0.69 -1.83 18.58
CA VAL A 25 -0.21 -2.08 17.45
C VAL A 25 -0.65 -3.54 17.43
N THR A 26 -1.96 -3.76 17.56
CA THR A 26 -2.59 -5.08 17.44
C THR A 26 -3.67 -5.05 16.39
N VAL A 27 -3.47 -5.79 15.29
CA VAL A 27 -4.39 -5.84 14.14
C VAL A 27 -4.35 -7.20 13.46
N ALA A 28 -5.50 -7.63 12.90
CA ALA A 28 -5.62 -8.85 12.11
C ALA A 28 -6.12 -8.52 10.69
N PHE A 29 -5.44 -9.10 9.70
CA PHE A 29 -5.80 -8.98 8.29
C PHE A 29 -6.38 -10.32 7.82
N PRO A 30 -7.68 -10.35 7.42
CA PRO A 30 -8.30 -11.55 6.88
C PRO A 30 -7.63 -11.96 5.57
N ALA A 31 -7.46 -13.28 5.36
CA ALA A 31 -6.96 -13.77 4.08
C ALA A 31 -7.96 -13.51 2.96
N GLY A 32 -7.45 -13.15 1.77
CA GLY A 32 -8.29 -12.86 0.61
C GLY A 32 -9.13 -11.60 0.76
N SER A 33 -8.68 -10.62 1.53
CA SER A 33 -9.34 -9.33 1.71
C SER A 33 -8.44 -8.16 1.31
N VAL A 34 -9.07 -7.01 1.07
CA VAL A 34 -8.41 -5.71 0.91
C VAL A 34 -8.54 -4.92 2.21
N SER A 35 -7.41 -4.49 2.77
CA SER A 35 -7.39 -3.66 3.98
C SER A 35 -6.68 -2.33 3.71
N ALA A 36 -7.29 -1.22 4.12
CA ALA A 36 -6.69 0.10 4.05
C ALA A 36 -6.08 0.50 5.40
N LEU A 37 -4.84 1.00 5.37
CA LEU A 37 -4.20 1.71 6.46
C LEU A 37 -4.40 3.20 6.23
N VAL A 38 -5.15 3.87 7.10
CA VAL A 38 -5.51 5.28 6.99
C VAL A 38 -4.92 6.04 8.19
N GLY A 39 -4.62 7.30 8.00
CA GLY A 39 -4.13 8.16 9.08
C GLY A 39 -3.27 9.30 8.56
N PRO A 40 -3.00 10.31 9.38
CA PRO A 40 -2.20 11.47 9.00
C PRO A 40 -0.76 11.12 8.61
N ASN A 41 -0.05 12.07 8.01
CA ASN A 41 1.37 11.91 7.74
C ASN A 41 2.13 11.69 9.05
N GLY A 42 3.05 10.71 9.05
CA GLY A 42 3.77 10.31 10.26
C GLY A 42 3.01 9.38 11.22
N SER A 43 1.78 8.95 10.89
CA SER A 43 0.98 8.04 11.74
C SER A 43 1.50 6.61 11.82
N GLY A 44 2.55 6.25 11.08
CA GLY A 44 3.16 4.92 11.10
C GLY A 44 2.73 3.96 10.00
N LYS A 45 1.92 4.38 9.00
CA LYS A 45 1.44 3.52 7.88
C LYS A 45 2.59 2.81 7.17
N THR A 46 3.56 3.56 6.64
CA THR A 46 4.76 3.02 5.99
C THR A 46 5.56 2.11 6.91
N THR A 47 5.70 2.49 8.20
CA THR A 47 6.42 1.68 9.19
C THR A 47 5.72 0.34 9.40
N LEU A 48 4.39 0.31 9.48
CA LEU A 48 3.62 -0.93 9.60
C LEU A 48 3.75 -1.79 8.35
N ILE A 49 3.71 -1.19 7.16
CA ILE A 49 3.94 -1.88 5.89
C ILE A 49 5.34 -2.50 5.85
N GLU A 50 6.39 -1.76 6.26
CA GLU A 50 7.77 -2.29 6.35
C GLU A 50 7.87 -3.48 7.32
N VAL A 51 7.19 -3.43 8.45
CA VAL A 51 7.14 -4.53 9.43
C VAL A 51 6.40 -5.74 8.84
N LEU A 52 5.26 -5.53 8.19
CA LEU A 52 4.50 -6.59 7.52
C LEU A 52 5.31 -7.23 6.37
N ALA A 53 6.08 -6.44 5.64
CA ALA A 53 6.98 -6.92 4.58
C ALA A 53 8.19 -7.70 5.14
N GLY A 54 8.51 -7.55 6.44
CA GLY A 54 9.72 -8.10 7.05
C GLY A 54 11.00 -7.34 6.73
N LEU A 55 10.87 -6.11 6.23
CA LEU A 55 12.00 -5.21 5.97
C LEU A 55 12.48 -4.51 7.24
N ARG A 56 11.59 -4.37 8.21
CA ARG A 56 11.86 -3.78 9.51
C ARG A 56 11.51 -4.76 10.63
N PRO A 57 12.42 -5.05 11.56
CA PRO A 57 12.06 -5.75 12.77
C PRO A 57 11.21 -4.85 13.68
N ALA A 58 10.31 -5.46 14.44
CA ALA A 58 9.66 -4.80 15.55
C ALA A 58 10.59 -4.77 16.77
N ASP A 59 10.56 -3.68 17.54
CA ASP A 59 11.28 -3.59 18.82
C ASP A 59 10.58 -4.42 19.90
N ARG A 60 9.25 -4.51 19.82
CA ARG A 60 8.39 -5.36 20.66
C ARG A 60 7.27 -5.96 19.83
N GLY A 61 6.69 -7.05 20.32
CA GLY A 61 5.61 -7.75 19.66
C GLY A 61 6.07 -8.62 18.50
N ALA A 62 5.13 -9.09 17.69
CA ALA A 62 5.43 -10.00 16.58
C ALA A 62 4.39 -9.93 15.47
N VAL A 63 4.82 -10.27 14.24
CA VAL A 63 3.95 -10.54 13.09
C VAL A 63 3.84 -12.06 12.91
N VAL A 64 2.62 -12.57 12.93
CA VAL A 64 2.31 -14.00 12.80
C VAL A 64 1.53 -14.23 11.51
N GLY A 65 1.80 -15.35 10.84
CA GLY A 65 1.08 -15.74 9.61
C GLY A 65 1.53 -15.02 8.35
N ARG A 66 2.69 -14.33 8.37
CA ARG A 66 3.28 -13.74 7.17
C ARG A 66 3.69 -14.85 6.19
N PRO A 67 3.25 -14.78 4.92
CA PRO A 67 3.69 -15.75 3.92
C PRO A 67 5.18 -15.55 3.59
N SER A 68 5.80 -16.60 3.04
CA SER A 68 7.21 -16.57 2.63
C SER A 68 7.48 -15.63 1.45
N VAL A 69 6.46 -15.37 0.63
CA VAL A 69 6.53 -14.47 -0.52
C VAL A 69 5.58 -13.31 -0.30
N VAL A 70 6.13 -12.12 -0.31
CA VAL A 70 5.40 -10.85 -0.16
C VAL A 70 5.79 -9.94 -1.31
N SER A 71 4.82 -9.30 -1.93
CA SER A 71 5.03 -8.18 -2.85
C SER A 71 4.93 -6.87 -2.10
N LEU A 72 5.80 -5.92 -2.42
CA LEU A 72 5.79 -4.59 -1.82
C LEU A 72 6.02 -3.53 -2.89
N VAL A 73 5.18 -2.51 -2.89
CA VAL A 73 5.39 -1.23 -3.57
C VAL A 73 5.56 -0.18 -2.49
N THR A 74 6.67 0.56 -2.53
CA THR A 74 6.93 1.67 -1.62
C THR A 74 6.78 3.00 -2.34
N HIS A 75 6.28 4.00 -1.64
CA HIS A 75 6.21 5.36 -2.16
C HIS A 75 7.61 5.96 -2.27
N GLY A 76 7.94 6.58 -3.40
CA GLY A 76 9.18 7.35 -3.58
C GLY A 76 10.45 6.55 -3.89
N ASP A 77 10.37 5.22 -4.11
CA ASP A 77 11.55 4.39 -4.42
C ASP A 77 12.06 4.60 -5.87
N ARG A 78 12.19 5.88 -6.26
CA ARG A 78 12.90 6.23 -7.49
C ARG A 78 14.40 6.01 -7.25
N ARG A 79 14.95 4.97 -7.87
CA ARG A 79 16.39 4.73 -7.92
C ARG A 79 16.94 5.28 -9.23
N PRO A 80 17.19 6.61 -9.34
CA PRO A 80 17.52 7.26 -10.61
C PRO A 80 18.87 6.83 -11.20
N TRP A 81 19.66 6.06 -10.46
CA TRP A 81 21.00 5.63 -10.84
C TRP A 81 21.07 4.20 -11.37
N LEU A 82 19.94 3.47 -11.47
CA LEU A 82 19.92 2.14 -12.09
C LEU A 82 19.36 2.25 -13.52
N PRO A 83 20.19 2.09 -14.57
CA PRO A 83 19.77 2.15 -15.97
C PRO A 83 19.05 0.86 -16.37
N LEU A 84 17.91 0.57 -15.72
CA LEU A 84 17.09 -0.60 -16.00
C LEU A 84 15.92 -0.23 -16.89
N THR A 85 15.64 -1.08 -17.86
CA THR A 85 14.39 -1.01 -18.63
C THR A 85 13.20 -1.52 -17.82
N VAL A 86 12.00 -1.09 -18.17
CA VAL A 86 10.75 -1.59 -17.56
C VAL A 86 10.70 -3.12 -17.59
N ARG A 87 11.09 -3.74 -18.71
CA ARG A 87 11.14 -5.21 -18.84
C ARG A 87 12.04 -5.86 -17.82
N GLU A 88 13.19 -5.29 -17.54
CA GLU A 88 14.13 -5.80 -16.54
C GLU A 88 13.57 -5.68 -15.14
N VAL A 89 12.97 -4.53 -14.82
CA VAL A 89 12.31 -4.30 -13.52
C VAL A 89 11.18 -5.31 -13.29
N LEU A 90 10.31 -5.53 -14.26
CA LEU A 90 9.24 -6.53 -14.12
C LEU A 90 9.78 -7.96 -13.96
N ARG A 91 10.86 -8.31 -14.68
CA ARG A 91 11.52 -9.64 -14.56
C ARG A 91 12.14 -9.84 -13.18
N MET A 92 12.63 -8.78 -12.51
CA MET A 92 13.19 -8.88 -11.16
C MET A 92 12.19 -9.46 -10.15
N ALA A 93 10.89 -9.25 -10.35
CA ALA A 93 9.84 -9.84 -9.52
C ALA A 93 9.85 -11.37 -9.51
N ARG A 94 10.36 -11.99 -10.57
CA ARG A 94 10.37 -13.46 -10.77
C ARG A 94 11.66 -14.14 -10.28
N PHE A 95 12.67 -13.38 -9.88
CA PHE A 95 13.85 -13.96 -9.28
C PHE A 95 13.55 -14.40 -7.84
N SER A 96 13.76 -15.68 -7.56
CA SER A 96 13.70 -16.20 -6.19
C SER A 96 14.91 -15.70 -5.39
N GLN A 97 14.74 -15.51 -4.08
CA GLN A 97 15.88 -15.33 -3.19
C GLN A 97 16.72 -16.60 -3.20
N GLY A 98 17.90 -16.55 -3.76
CA GLY A 98 18.83 -17.67 -3.85
C GLY A 98 19.93 -17.38 -4.87
N PHE A 99 21.14 -17.85 -4.57
CA PHE A 99 22.27 -17.75 -5.49
C PHE A 99 22.70 -19.17 -5.90
N PRO A 100 22.89 -19.44 -7.20
CA PRO A 100 22.74 -18.55 -8.36
C PRO A 100 21.28 -18.29 -8.73
N PRO A 101 20.94 -17.12 -9.32
CA PRO A 101 19.59 -16.83 -9.77
C PRO A 101 19.18 -17.85 -10.84
N ARG A 102 17.98 -18.43 -10.67
CA ARG A 102 17.48 -19.37 -11.67
C ARG A 102 17.16 -18.66 -12.99
N ARG A 103 17.26 -19.38 -14.09
CA ARG A 103 16.76 -18.87 -15.36
C ARG A 103 15.24 -18.74 -15.33
N LEU A 104 14.71 -17.65 -15.89
CA LEU A 104 13.27 -17.47 -16.07
C LEU A 104 12.75 -18.49 -17.09
N VAL A 105 11.62 -19.12 -16.76
CA VAL A 105 10.93 -20.07 -17.62
C VAL A 105 9.70 -19.42 -18.27
N ALA A 106 9.02 -20.11 -19.17
CA ALA A 106 7.86 -19.57 -19.91
C ALA A 106 6.80 -18.96 -18.99
N ARG A 107 6.44 -19.65 -17.88
CA ARG A 107 5.49 -19.16 -16.89
C ARG A 107 5.90 -17.79 -16.29
N ASP A 108 7.20 -17.55 -16.09
CA ASP A 108 7.67 -16.28 -15.54
C ASP A 108 7.48 -15.14 -16.55
N HIS A 109 7.75 -15.43 -17.83
CA HIS A 109 7.50 -14.47 -18.92
C HIS A 109 6.02 -14.16 -19.07
N GLU A 110 5.15 -15.18 -18.95
CA GLU A 110 3.69 -14.99 -18.97
C GLU A 110 3.21 -14.12 -17.81
N ALA A 111 3.72 -14.34 -16.58
CA ALA A 111 3.38 -13.52 -15.42
C ALA A 111 3.80 -12.04 -15.62
N VAL A 112 4.99 -11.81 -16.18
CA VAL A 112 5.47 -10.47 -16.51
C VAL A 112 4.59 -9.81 -17.57
N ASN A 113 4.24 -10.53 -18.64
CA ASN A 113 3.41 -9.98 -19.72
C ASN A 113 1.99 -9.67 -19.23
N ARG A 114 1.37 -10.58 -18.44
CA ARG A 114 0.05 -10.31 -17.82
C ARG A 114 0.07 -9.06 -16.94
N ALA A 115 1.10 -8.91 -16.13
CA ALA A 115 1.22 -7.74 -15.28
C ALA A 115 1.42 -6.45 -16.08
N ALA A 116 2.19 -6.50 -17.18
CA ALA A 116 2.40 -5.37 -18.07
C ALA A 116 1.10 -4.94 -18.76
N ASP A 117 0.33 -5.91 -19.29
CA ASP A 117 -0.96 -5.69 -19.95
C ASP A 117 -1.97 -5.06 -18.97
N ARG A 118 -2.14 -5.64 -17.80
CA ARG A 118 -3.09 -5.14 -16.78
C ARG A 118 -2.84 -3.70 -16.35
N LEU A 119 -1.60 -3.25 -16.31
CA LEU A 119 -1.20 -1.88 -15.96
C LEU A 119 -0.95 -0.98 -17.19
N GLU A 120 -1.22 -1.47 -18.41
CA GLU A 120 -1.05 -0.74 -19.66
C GLU A 120 0.37 -0.16 -19.83
N VAL A 121 1.38 -0.97 -19.47
CA VAL A 121 2.80 -0.59 -19.58
C VAL A 121 3.55 -1.39 -20.64
N GLU A 122 2.87 -2.15 -21.50
CA GLU A 122 3.48 -2.94 -22.57
C GLU A 122 4.31 -2.09 -23.53
N GLY A 123 3.77 -0.92 -23.93
CA GLY A 123 4.45 0.04 -24.80
C GLY A 123 5.72 0.65 -24.17
N LEU A 124 5.90 0.49 -22.85
CA LEU A 124 7.02 1.04 -22.09
C LEU A 124 8.15 0.02 -21.85
N LEU A 125 7.96 -1.25 -22.20
CA LEU A 125 8.87 -2.34 -21.83
C LEU A 125 10.33 -2.15 -22.24
N GLY A 126 10.59 -1.41 -23.32
CA GLY A 126 11.94 -1.09 -23.82
C GLY A 126 12.50 0.22 -23.26
N ILE A 127 11.73 0.99 -22.54
CA ILE A 127 12.10 2.31 -22.03
C ILE A 127 12.82 2.16 -20.68
N GLN A 128 13.80 2.99 -20.42
CA GLN A 128 14.49 3.04 -19.13
C GLN A 128 13.60 3.70 -18.07
N MET A 129 13.71 3.25 -16.82
CA MET A 129 12.90 3.73 -15.70
C MET A 129 13.05 5.23 -15.43
N ASP A 130 14.23 5.80 -15.67
CA ASP A 130 14.54 7.21 -15.49
C ASP A 130 13.87 8.13 -16.54
N ALA A 131 13.51 7.56 -17.71
CA ALA A 131 12.81 8.27 -18.76
C ALA A 131 11.28 8.29 -18.60
N LEU A 132 10.75 7.61 -17.58
CA LEU A 132 9.31 7.53 -17.33
C LEU A 132 8.80 8.75 -16.56
N SER A 133 7.53 9.13 -16.83
CA SER A 133 6.80 10.04 -15.95
C SER A 133 6.57 9.40 -14.57
N ALA A 134 6.21 10.20 -13.55
CA ALA A 134 5.90 9.71 -12.22
C ALA A 134 4.79 8.63 -12.25
N GLY A 135 3.70 8.91 -12.96
CA GLY A 135 2.59 7.99 -13.09
C GLY A 135 2.93 6.70 -13.84
N GLN A 136 3.73 6.81 -14.92
CA GLN A 136 4.22 5.63 -15.62
C GLN A 136 5.11 4.77 -14.70
N CYS A 137 6.01 5.39 -13.96
CA CYS A 137 6.86 4.70 -12.99
C CYS A 137 6.03 3.99 -11.93
N GLN A 138 5.03 4.65 -11.37
CA GLN A 138 4.13 4.07 -10.37
C GLN A 138 3.38 2.86 -10.93
N ARG A 139 2.81 2.94 -12.13
CA ARG A 139 2.15 1.80 -12.79
C ARG A 139 3.12 0.63 -13.01
N VAL A 140 4.36 0.90 -13.40
CA VAL A 140 5.40 -0.14 -13.55
C VAL A 140 5.72 -0.79 -12.20
N MET A 141 5.81 -0.03 -11.12
CA MET A 141 6.08 -0.59 -9.78
C MET A 141 4.93 -1.48 -9.29
N VAL A 142 3.68 -1.08 -9.53
CA VAL A 142 2.53 -1.94 -9.24
C VAL A 142 2.56 -3.19 -10.13
N ALA A 143 2.84 -3.06 -11.44
CA ALA A 143 2.99 -4.21 -12.35
C ALA A 143 4.09 -5.18 -11.87
N GLN A 144 5.21 -4.67 -11.38
CA GLN A 144 6.27 -5.49 -10.78
C GLN A 144 5.76 -6.29 -9.57
N ALA A 145 4.99 -5.65 -8.68
CA ALA A 145 4.41 -6.33 -7.53
C ALA A 145 3.44 -7.45 -7.94
N LEU A 146 2.61 -7.21 -8.96
CA LEU A 146 1.70 -8.23 -9.50
C LEU A 146 2.44 -9.38 -10.18
N ALA A 147 3.48 -9.07 -10.96
CA ALA A 147 4.29 -10.08 -11.64
C ALA A 147 4.91 -11.10 -10.66
N ARG A 148 5.05 -10.74 -9.39
CA ARG A 148 5.55 -11.64 -8.34
C ARG A 148 4.57 -12.75 -7.97
N GLU A 149 3.26 -12.55 -8.20
CA GLU A 149 2.18 -13.48 -7.84
C GLU A 149 2.21 -13.89 -6.35
N ALA A 150 2.51 -12.94 -5.48
CA ALA A 150 2.60 -13.18 -4.05
C ALA A 150 1.20 -13.31 -3.41
N PRO A 151 1.02 -14.18 -2.38
CA PRO A 151 -0.23 -14.29 -1.65
C PRO A 151 -0.54 -13.06 -0.77
N LEU A 152 0.46 -12.22 -0.48
CA LEU A 152 0.33 -10.94 0.23
C LEU A 152 0.93 -9.83 -0.62
N ILE A 153 0.13 -8.81 -0.89
CA ILE A 153 0.51 -7.62 -1.65
C ILE A 153 0.38 -6.41 -0.71
N LEU A 154 1.48 -5.69 -0.56
CA LEU A 154 1.59 -4.48 0.25
C LEU A 154 1.82 -3.29 -0.68
N LEU A 155 0.98 -2.27 -0.59
CA LEU A 155 1.03 -1.09 -1.44
C LEU A 155 1.07 0.17 -0.56
N ASP A 156 2.20 0.87 -0.55
CA ASP A 156 2.34 2.12 0.19
C ASP A 156 2.02 3.30 -0.74
N GLU A 157 0.86 3.92 -0.53
CA GLU A 157 0.33 5.02 -1.34
C GLU A 157 0.35 4.76 -2.86
N PRO A 158 -0.31 3.69 -3.34
CA PRO A 158 -0.14 3.19 -4.71
C PRO A 158 -0.65 4.12 -5.80
N VAL A 159 -1.51 5.08 -5.47
CA VAL A 159 -2.19 5.96 -6.45
C VAL A 159 -1.75 7.42 -6.35
N THR A 160 -0.86 7.77 -5.43
CA THR A 160 -0.39 9.14 -5.24
C THR A 160 0.27 9.67 -6.51
N GLY A 161 -0.18 10.84 -6.98
CA GLY A 161 0.33 11.50 -8.18
C GLY A 161 -0.11 10.88 -9.51
N LEU A 162 -1.11 10.00 -9.50
CA LEU A 162 -1.74 9.46 -10.70
C LEU A 162 -2.98 10.29 -11.11
N ASP A 163 -3.28 10.29 -12.41
CA ASP A 163 -4.58 10.73 -12.91
C ASP A 163 -5.71 9.79 -12.48
N LEU A 164 -6.94 10.26 -12.51
CA LEU A 164 -8.11 9.56 -12.03
C LEU A 164 -8.31 8.19 -12.72
N ALA A 165 -8.09 8.10 -14.02
CA ALA A 165 -8.24 6.86 -14.77
C ALA A 165 -7.22 5.79 -14.33
N SER A 166 -5.98 6.22 -14.09
CA SER A 166 -4.91 5.36 -13.56
C SER A 166 -5.20 4.89 -12.12
N GLN A 167 -5.77 5.76 -11.28
CA GLN A 167 -6.20 5.42 -9.93
C GLN A 167 -7.29 4.35 -9.96
N GLU A 168 -8.38 4.58 -10.72
CA GLU A 168 -9.47 3.63 -10.89
C GLU A 168 -8.97 2.26 -11.39
N ARG A 169 -8.03 2.27 -12.33
CA ARG A 169 -7.43 1.03 -12.83
C ARG A 169 -6.69 0.24 -11.75
N ILE A 170 -5.92 0.91 -10.88
CA ILE A 170 -5.25 0.25 -9.76
C ILE A 170 -6.27 -0.36 -8.78
N PHE A 171 -7.35 0.35 -8.44
CA PHE A 171 -8.39 -0.19 -7.55
C PHE A 171 -9.13 -1.38 -8.17
N GLN A 172 -9.41 -1.36 -9.48
CA GLN A 172 -9.96 -2.52 -10.18
C GLN A 172 -9.04 -3.74 -10.04
N ILE A 173 -7.74 -3.54 -10.26
CA ILE A 173 -6.73 -4.60 -10.13
C ILE A 173 -6.65 -5.12 -8.69
N VAL A 174 -6.70 -4.24 -7.68
CA VAL A 174 -6.74 -4.64 -6.27
C VAL A 174 -7.95 -5.54 -5.98
N ALA A 175 -9.12 -5.20 -6.54
CA ALA A 175 -10.33 -6.02 -6.41
C ALA A 175 -10.19 -7.38 -7.14
N GLU A 176 -9.55 -7.41 -8.31
CA GLU A 176 -9.24 -8.66 -9.03
C GLU A 176 -8.31 -9.55 -8.20
N GLU A 177 -7.23 -9.00 -7.64
CA GLU A 177 -6.30 -9.73 -6.77
C GLU A 177 -6.99 -10.35 -5.55
N ARG A 178 -7.92 -9.61 -4.93
CA ARG A 178 -8.76 -10.12 -3.85
C ARG A 178 -9.63 -11.30 -4.33
N ASN A 179 -10.27 -11.17 -5.50
CA ASN A 179 -11.12 -12.23 -6.07
C ASN A 179 -10.30 -13.49 -6.39
N ASP A 180 -9.01 -13.34 -6.71
CA ASP A 180 -8.05 -14.44 -6.87
C ASP A 180 -7.58 -15.02 -5.52
N GLY A 181 -8.13 -14.56 -4.39
CA GLY A 181 -7.83 -15.05 -3.05
C GLY A 181 -6.56 -14.47 -2.42
N ARG A 182 -5.96 -13.42 -3.02
CA ARG A 182 -4.80 -12.73 -2.45
C ARG A 182 -5.22 -11.72 -1.40
N THR A 183 -4.36 -11.52 -0.43
CA THR A 183 -4.54 -10.50 0.59
C THR A 183 -3.83 -9.23 0.15
N VAL A 184 -4.54 -8.11 0.11
CA VAL A 184 -3.97 -6.81 -0.23
C VAL A 184 -4.08 -5.87 0.97
N ILE A 185 -2.97 -5.21 1.30
CA ILE A 185 -2.95 -4.15 2.31
C ILE A 185 -2.38 -2.92 1.63
N LEU A 186 -3.14 -1.85 1.62
CA LEU A 186 -2.70 -0.58 1.05
C LEU A 186 -2.71 0.53 2.11
N SER A 187 -1.79 1.48 1.98
CA SER A 187 -1.89 2.73 2.74
C SER A 187 -2.47 3.82 1.85
N THR A 188 -3.24 4.69 2.45
CA THR A 188 -3.76 5.89 1.80
C THR A 188 -4.02 6.99 2.83
N HIS A 189 -4.02 8.23 2.37
CA HIS A 189 -4.51 9.38 3.13
C HIS A 189 -5.87 9.88 2.60
N HIS A 190 -6.39 9.27 1.52
CA HIS A 190 -7.70 9.57 0.95
C HIS A 190 -8.76 8.65 1.53
N LEU A 191 -9.78 9.24 2.17
CA LEU A 191 -10.86 8.47 2.82
C LEU A 191 -11.74 7.73 1.80
N ASP A 192 -11.95 8.32 0.62
CA ASP A 192 -12.77 7.71 -0.43
C ASP A 192 -12.16 6.41 -0.95
N GLU A 193 -10.82 6.35 -1.06
CA GLU A 193 -10.12 5.13 -1.42
C GLU A 193 -10.34 4.01 -0.40
N ALA A 194 -10.32 4.36 0.89
CA ALA A 194 -10.52 3.42 1.99
C ALA A 194 -11.95 2.86 2.03
N ARG A 195 -12.95 3.61 1.53
CA ARG A 195 -14.35 3.15 1.44
C ARG A 195 -14.55 1.95 0.53
N HIS A 196 -13.66 1.73 -0.44
CA HIS A 196 -13.70 0.60 -1.36
C HIS A 196 -13.01 -0.67 -0.81
N CYS A 197 -12.44 -0.61 0.40
CA CYS A 197 -11.76 -1.73 1.03
C CYS A 197 -12.71 -2.53 1.93
N ASP A 198 -12.39 -3.81 2.17
CA ASP A 198 -13.18 -4.67 3.07
C ASP A 198 -12.96 -4.29 4.55
N ARG A 199 -11.80 -3.72 4.86
CA ARG A 199 -11.41 -3.27 6.21
C ARG A 199 -10.63 -1.98 6.15
N VAL A 200 -10.79 -1.21 7.21
CA VAL A 200 -9.98 0.00 7.46
C VAL A 200 -9.31 -0.11 8.83
N ILE A 201 -8.06 0.30 8.88
CA ILE A 201 -7.28 0.45 10.10
C ILE A 201 -6.85 1.91 10.19
N LEU A 202 -7.37 2.64 11.16
CA LEU A 202 -7.05 4.04 11.40
C LEU A 202 -5.88 4.14 12.37
N LEU A 203 -4.78 4.75 11.92
CA LEU A 203 -3.51 4.85 12.64
C LEU A 203 -3.19 6.29 13.02
N ALA A 204 -2.72 6.46 14.25
CA ALA A 204 -2.09 7.69 14.76
C ALA A 204 -0.94 7.33 15.73
N GLY A 205 0.10 6.65 15.21
CA GLY A 205 1.15 6.02 16.02
C GLY A 205 0.68 4.76 16.77
N ARG A 206 -0.62 4.58 16.91
CA ARG A 206 -1.33 3.42 17.45
C ARG A 206 -2.57 3.13 16.62
N VAL A 207 -3.23 2.02 16.85
CA VAL A 207 -4.55 1.77 16.26
C VAL A 207 -5.58 2.60 17.02
N VAL A 208 -6.22 3.53 16.31
CA VAL A 208 -7.34 4.33 16.82
C VAL A 208 -8.64 3.54 16.68
N ALA A 209 -8.88 3.03 15.47
CA ALA A 209 -10.05 2.21 15.17
C ALA A 209 -9.70 1.17 14.09
N GLN A 210 -10.41 0.05 14.07
CA GLN A 210 -10.32 -0.95 13.03
C GLN A 210 -11.67 -1.65 12.83
N GLY A 211 -12.09 -1.83 11.60
CA GLY A 211 -13.41 -2.41 11.27
C GLY A 211 -13.75 -2.29 9.80
N THR A 212 -15.03 -2.26 9.49
CA THR A 212 -15.55 -1.88 8.17
C THR A 212 -15.32 -0.38 7.93
N PRO A 213 -15.32 0.09 6.68
CA PRO A 213 -15.19 1.52 6.39
C PRO A 213 -16.18 2.39 7.18
N ASP A 214 -17.46 2.00 7.25
CA ASP A 214 -18.50 2.78 7.93
C ASP A 214 -18.30 2.86 9.44
N GLU A 215 -17.73 1.81 10.06
CA GLU A 215 -17.41 1.80 11.49
C GLU A 215 -16.21 2.68 11.83
N VAL A 216 -15.22 2.76 10.94
CA VAL A 216 -13.93 3.40 11.22
C VAL A 216 -13.86 4.84 10.74
N LEU A 217 -14.49 5.16 9.60
CA LEU A 217 -14.46 6.49 9.00
C LEU A 217 -15.56 7.40 9.58
N CYS A 218 -15.94 7.18 10.84
CA CYS A 218 -16.88 8.04 11.54
C CYS A 218 -16.21 9.34 12.03
N PRO A 219 -16.97 10.45 12.19
CA PRO A 219 -16.41 11.73 12.59
C PRO A 219 -15.62 11.68 13.90
N GLU A 220 -16.06 10.88 14.86
CA GLU A 220 -15.40 10.74 16.17
C GLU A 220 -14.02 10.09 16.04
N CYS A 221 -13.92 9.00 15.28
CA CYS A 221 -12.67 8.29 15.03
C CYS A 221 -11.68 9.17 14.26
N LEU A 222 -12.18 9.92 13.27
CA LEU A 222 -11.35 10.83 12.48
C LEU A 222 -10.84 11.99 13.34
N ARG A 223 -11.66 12.58 14.23
CA ARG A 223 -11.19 13.61 15.19
C ARG A 223 -10.08 13.06 16.09
N GLU A 224 -10.21 11.84 16.59
CA GLU A 224 -9.19 11.22 17.44
C GLU A 224 -7.86 11.02 16.70
N ALA A 225 -7.91 10.62 15.43
CA ALA A 225 -6.70 10.33 14.64
C ALA A 225 -6.01 11.58 14.09
N TYR A 226 -6.79 12.56 13.64
CA TYR A 226 -6.29 13.75 12.94
C TYR A 226 -6.28 15.01 13.80
N GLY A 227 -6.96 15.01 14.97
CA GLY A 227 -7.18 16.17 15.83
C GLY A 227 -8.29 17.09 15.29
N ASP A 228 -8.63 18.13 16.07
CA ASP A 228 -9.74 19.05 15.77
C ASP A 228 -9.53 19.92 14.52
N ARG A 229 -8.33 19.92 13.93
CA ARG A 229 -7.96 20.75 12.78
C ARG A 229 -8.51 20.27 11.43
N VAL A 230 -9.08 19.08 11.38
CA VAL A 230 -9.41 18.41 10.10
C VAL A 230 -10.87 18.53 9.71
N LEU A 231 -11.74 18.91 10.63
CA LEU A 231 -13.14 19.17 10.34
C LEU A 231 -13.33 20.68 10.17
N GLY A 232 -12.99 21.21 8.98
CA GLY A 232 -13.36 22.57 8.63
C GLY A 232 -14.87 22.73 8.76
N ASP A 233 -15.32 23.67 9.61
CA ASP A 233 -16.69 24.13 9.65
C ASP A 233 -17.03 24.81 8.31
N HIS A 234 -17.48 24.02 7.34
CA HIS A 234 -18.26 24.54 6.24
C HIS A 234 -19.74 24.49 6.60
N HIS A 235 -20.19 25.51 7.33
CA HIS A 235 -21.56 25.97 7.22
C HIS A 235 -21.68 26.63 5.83
N ASP A 236 -22.10 25.85 4.82
CA ASP A 236 -23.10 26.24 3.82
C ASP A 236 -23.25 25.18 2.74
N HIS A 237 -24.53 24.81 2.51
CA HIS A 237 -25.14 24.20 1.34
C HIS A 237 -24.92 22.71 1.01
N ASP A 238 -25.93 21.89 1.43
CA ASP A 238 -26.58 20.81 0.66
C ASP A 238 -25.75 19.73 -0.06
N HIS A 239 -24.80 19.07 0.65
CA HIS A 239 -24.45 17.68 0.34
C HIS A 239 -23.77 17.02 1.58
N PRO A 240 -24.35 15.97 2.19
CA PRO A 240 -23.88 15.43 3.48
C PRO A 240 -22.69 14.45 3.41
N HIS A 241 -21.88 14.42 2.34
CA HIS A 241 -20.87 13.35 2.14
C HIS A 241 -19.45 13.79 1.79
N ASP A 242 -19.13 15.08 1.71
CA ASP A 242 -17.78 15.52 1.36
C ASP A 242 -17.00 15.95 2.60
N LEU A 243 -16.29 15.02 3.24
CA LEU A 243 -15.22 15.31 4.20
C LEU A 243 -13.93 15.56 3.42
N ILE A 244 -13.59 16.83 3.19
CA ILE A 244 -12.34 17.22 2.55
C ILE A 244 -11.26 17.35 3.62
N LEU A 245 -10.20 16.52 3.53
CA LEU A 245 -8.97 16.73 4.29
C LEU A 245 -8.17 17.86 3.65
N VAL A 246 -8.04 18.99 4.33
CA VAL A 246 -7.19 20.10 3.88
C VAL A 246 -5.74 19.79 4.25
N ASP A 247 -4.90 19.46 3.26
CA ASP A 247 -3.44 19.41 3.42
C ASP A 247 -2.89 20.84 3.47
N ASP A 248 -2.41 21.25 4.64
CA ASP A 248 -1.68 22.50 4.82
C ASP A 248 -0.22 22.34 4.37
N HIS A 249 0.05 22.55 3.08
CA HIS A 249 1.41 22.72 2.60
C HIS A 249 1.91 24.12 3.02
N GLY A 250 2.44 24.20 4.22
CA GLY A 250 3.13 25.39 4.71
C GLY A 250 4.31 25.75 3.80
N HIS A 251 4.09 26.73 2.89
CA HIS A 251 5.17 27.46 2.26
C HIS A 251 5.91 28.30 3.29
N GLY A 252 7.00 27.73 3.85
CA GLY A 252 8.01 28.48 4.58
C GLY A 252 8.92 29.20 3.56
N GLY A 253 8.62 30.46 3.23
CA GLY A 253 9.58 31.33 2.60
C GLY A 253 10.59 31.82 3.64
N HIS A 254 11.87 31.65 3.38
CA HIS A 254 13.00 32.61 3.46
C HIS A 254 14.24 31.94 2.97
#